data_4790b230765ae065f4c383394c4e05e1
#
_entry.id   4790b230765ae065f4c383394c4e05e1
#
_cell.length_a   1.000
_cell.length_b   1.000
_cell.length_c   1.000
_cell.angle_alpha   90.00
_cell.angle_beta   90.00
_cell.angle_gamma   90.00
#
_symmetry.space_group_name_H-M   'P 1'
#
loop_
_entity.id
_entity.type
_entity.pdbx_description
1 polymer ?
#
loop_
_entity_poly.entity_id
_entity_poly.type
_entity_poly.pdbx_seq_one_letter_code
_entity_poly.pdbx_strand_id
1 'polypeptide(L)'
;MIHIIDVQSRATMQDLGRFGLRRFGISHCGAMDKLALRAGNILLGNAEGSPAIEVPLGGITLQFHQDMNFCVTGAFYEMTLDDKPIFAYWRYQARAGQVLKMVRAKIGMYGYLCVQGGFILPEELKIGRAHV
;
A
#
# COMPACT_ATOMS: atom_id res chain seq x y z
N MET A 1 -4.65 -5.25 -10.84
CA MET A 1 -4.99 -3.81 -10.79
C MET A 1 -5.77 -3.50 -9.53
N ILE A 2 -5.56 -2.34 -8.98
CA ILE A 2 -6.23 -1.89 -7.76
C ILE A 2 -6.98 -0.60 -8.08
N HIS A 3 -8.21 -0.52 -7.62
CA HIS A 3 -9.03 0.69 -7.74
C HIS A 3 -9.14 1.38 -6.38
N ILE A 4 -8.66 2.60 -6.30
CA ILE A 4 -8.80 3.41 -5.08
C ILE A 4 -10.21 3.98 -5.06
N ILE A 5 -11.02 3.53 -4.11
CA ILE A 5 -12.41 3.97 -4.00
C ILE A 5 -12.50 5.29 -3.26
N ASP A 6 -11.76 5.41 -2.17
CA ASP A 6 -11.79 6.62 -1.35
C ASP A 6 -10.43 6.80 -0.67
N VAL A 7 -9.96 8.04 -0.63
CA VAL A 7 -8.72 8.41 0.05
C VAL A 7 -8.97 9.66 0.88
N GLN A 8 -8.82 9.52 2.19
CA GLN A 8 -8.95 10.64 3.11
C GLN A 8 -7.60 11.03 3.71
N SER A 9 -6.55 10.30 3.35
CA SER A 9 -5.20 10.59 3.81
C SER A 9 -4.33 11.04 2.63
N ARG A 10 -3.06 11.32 2.91
CA ARG A 10 -2.09 11.67 1.88
C ARG A 10 -1.34 10.42 1.40
N ALA A 11 -2.08 9.43 0.97
CA ALA A 11 -1.48 8.22 0.46
C ALA A 11 -0.67 8.52 -0.80
N THR A 12 0.54 7.97 -0.87
CA THR A 12 1.44 8.18 -2.00
C THR A 12 2.15 6.88 -2.35
N MET A 13 2.63 6.80 -3.58
CA MET A 13 3.50 5.71 -3.99
C MET A 13 4.92 6.03 -3.54
N GLN A 14 5.55 5.14 -2.78
CA GLN A 14 6.89 5.34 -2.26
C GLN A 14 7.76 4.11 -2.48
N ASP A 15 9.07 4.36 -2.62
CA ASP A 15 10.08 3.32 -2.66
C ASP A 15 11.21 3.70 -1.69
N LEU A 16 12.40 3.15 -1.89
CA LEU A 16 13.54 3.50 -1.04
C LEU A 16 14.21 4.82 -1.42
N GLY A 17 13.62 5.57 -2.32
CA GLY A 17 14.09 6.92 -2.66
C GLY A 17 15.19 6.98 -3.69
N ARG A 18 15.48 5.88 -4.39
CA ARG A 18 16.62 5.82 -5.29
C ARG A 18 16.33 5.99 -6.75
N PHE A 19 15.11 5.73 -7.21
CA PHE A 19 14.92 5.54 -8.62
C PHE A 19 13.71 6.18 -9.19
N GLY A 20 13.63 5.94 -10.38
CA GLY A 20 12.66 6.01 -11.42
C GLY A 20 11.30 6.62 -11.14
N LEU A 21 10.73 6.53 -10.00
CA LEU A 21 9.42 7.13 -9.71
C LEU A 21 9.46 8.66 -9.79
N ARG A 22 10.62 9.26 -9.61
CA ARG A 22 10.78 10.70 -9.83
C ARG A 22 10.35 11.12 -11.22
N ARG A 23 10.61 10.28 -12.19
CA ARG A 23 10.28 10.57 -13.58
C ARG A 23 8.77 10.67 -13.81
N PHE A 24 7.99 10.14 -12.89
CA PHE A 24 6.54 10.17 -12.97
C PHE A 24 5.92 11.23 -12.08
N GLY A 25 6.75 12.12 -11.54
CA GLY A 25 6.24 13.20 -10.69
C GLY A 25 5.89 12.77 -9.27
N ILE A 26 6.39 11.64 -8.82
CA ILE A 26 6.14 11.14 -7.48
C ILE A 26 7.27 11.60 -6.55
N SER A 27 6.97 11.70 -5.26
CA SER A 27 7.87 12.23 -4.25
C SER A 27 9.30 11.72 -4.37
N HIS A 28 10.25 12.61 -4.15
CA HIS A 28 11.67 12.30 -4.19
C HIS A 28 12.19 11.74 -2.88
N CYS A 29 11.45 11.91 -1.79
CA CYS A 29 11.97 11.64 -0.45
C CYS A 29 12.07 10.16 -0.14
N GLY A 30 11.34 9.33 -0.87
CA GLY A 30 11.22 7.92 -0.54
C GLY A 30 10.35 7.70 0.68
N ALA A 31 10.28 6.46 1.13
CA ALA A 31 9.44 6.07 2.26
C ALA A 31 9.92 6.68 3.57
N MET A 32 9.00 7.11 4.42
CA MET A 32 9.31 7.63 5.74
C MET A 32 9.81 6.53 6.68
N ASP A 33 9.29 5.33 6.54
CA ASP A 33 9.73 4.16 7.32
C ASP A 33 10.27 3.11 6.36
N LYS A 34 11.56 3.20 6.07
CA LYS A 34 12.20 2.34 5.10
C LYS A 34 12.27 0.88 5.55
N LEU A 35 12.37 0.65 6.86
CA LEU A 35 12.41 -0.72 7.38
C LEU A 35 11.07 -1.41 7.16
N ALA A 36 9.97 -0.70 7.39
CA ALA A 36 8.65 -1.27 7.17
C ALA A 36 8.43 -1.59 5.70
N LEU A 37 8.85 -0.71 4.80
CA LEU A 37 8.74 -0.96 3.37
C LEU A 37 9.53 -2.20 2.97
N ARG A 38 10.76 -2.31 3.42
CA ARG A 38 11.59 -3.48 3.15
C ARG A 38 10.96 -4.76 3.68
N ALA A 39 10.45 -4.71 4.91
CA ALA A 39 9.82 -5.88 5.53
C ALA A 39 8.63 -6.38 4.69
N GLY A 40 7.80 -5.48 4.21
CA GLY A 40 6.66 -5.85 3.38
C GLY A 40 7.09 -6.51 2.08
N ASN A 41 8.10 -5.96 1.44
CA ASN A 41 8.60 -6.53 0.20
C ASN A 41 9.24 -7.91 0.44
N ILE A 42 9.97 -8.06 1.53
CA ILE A 42 10.57 -9.36 1.87
C ILE A 42 9.49 -10.41 2.12
N LEU A 43 8.44 -10.06 2.85
CA LEU A 43 7.32 -10.96 3.11
C LEU A 43 6.70 -11.50 1.83
N LEU A 44 6.68 -10.69 0.80
CA LEU A 44 6.05 -11.06 -0.48
C LEU A 44 7.05 -11.62 -1.50
N GLY A 45 8.32 -11.68 -1.15
CA GLY A 45 9.35 -12.13 -2.09
C GLY A 45 9.70 -11.10 -3.17
N ASN A 46 9.39 -9.84 -2.93
CA ASN A 46 9.74 -8.76 -3.85
C ASN A 46 11.18 -8.30 -3.64
N ALA A 47 11.71 -7.57 -4.61
CA ALA A 47 12.92 -6.78 -4.37
C ALA A 47 12.64 -5.78 -3.24
N GLU A 48 13.59 -5.57 -2.35
CA GLU A 48 13.37 -4.80 -1.11
C GLU A 48 12.93 -3.37 -1.35
N GLY A 49 13.35 -2.78 -2.44
CA GLY A 49 13.01 -1.40 -2.79
C GLY A 49 11.79 -1.25 -3.68
N SER A 50 11.03 -2.32 -3.90
CA SER A 50 9.84 -2.24 -4.75
C SER A 50 8.85 -1.20 -4.21
N PRO A 51 8.23 -0.41 -5.09
CA PRO A 51 7.26 0.61 -4.66
C PRO A 51 6.07 0.01 -3.93
N ALA A 52 5.57 0.75 -2.95
CA ALA A 52 4.38 0.41 -2.19
C ALA A 52 3.57 1.68 -1.95
N ILE A 53 2.33 1.54 -1.54
CA ILE A 53 1.51 2.70 -1.19
C ILE A 53 1.75 3.01 0.29
N GLU A 54 2.26 4.21 0.56
CA GLU A 54 2.41 4.73 1.91
C GLU A 54 1.10 5.40 2.32
N VAL A 55 0.55 4.98 3.46
CA VAL A 55 -0.76 5.45 3.93
C VAL A 55 -0.61 6.09 5.30
N PRO A 56 -0.32 7.40 5.36
CA PRO A 56 -0.18 8.08 6.64
C PRO A 56 -1.52 8.10 7.39
N LEU A 57 -1.52 7.59 8.62
CA LEU A 57 -2.66 7.60 9.53
C LEU A 57 -3.89 6.79 9.11
N GLY A 58 -3.97 6.33 7.88
CA GLY A 58 -5.11 5.57 7.39
C GLY A 58 -6.04 6.38 6.51
N GLY A 59 -7.28 5.92 6.37
CA GLY A 59 -8.27 6.61 5.57
C GLY A 59 -8.26 6.26 4.10
N ILE A 60 -7.88 5.04 3.74
CA ILE A 60 -7.94 4.59 2.36
C ILE A 60 -8.86 3.37 2.23
N THR A 61 -9.64 3.35 1.17
CA THR A 61 -10.47 2.21 0.78
C THR A 61 -10.15 1.88 -0.66
N LEU A 62 -9.83 0.63 -0.92
CA LEU A 62 -9.51 0.21 -2.27
C LEU A 62 -10.09 -1.15 -2.58
N GLN A 63 -10.22 -1.44 -3.87
CA GLN A 63 -10.74 -2.71 -4.35
C GLN A 63 -9.70 -3.40 -5.23
N PHE A 64 -9.48 -4.67 -4.97
CA PHE A 64 -8.63 -5.49 -5.84
C PHE A 64 -9.45 -5.94 -7.05
N HIS A 65 -8.88 -5.78 -8.24
CA HIS A 65 -9.55 -6.19 -9.47
C HIS A 65 -9.04 -7.50 -10.03
N GLN A 66 -8.07 -8.08 -9.36
CA GLN A 66 -7.56 -9.41 -9.68
C GLN A 66 -7.03 -10.03 -8.40
N ASP A 67 -6.88 -11.35 -8.40
CA ASP A 67 -6.29 -12.05 -7.27
C ASP A 67 -4.84 -11.60 -7.11
N MET A 68 -4.47 -11.24 -5.90
CA MET A 68 -3.08 -10.88 -5.62
C MET A 68 -2.75 -11.05 -4.15
N ASN A 69 -1.50 -11.35 -3.89
CA ASN A 69 -1.00 -11.41 -2.52
C ASN A 69 -0.57 -10.01 -2.09
N PHE A 70 -0.86 -9.68 -0.85
CA PHE A 70 -0.49 -8.39 -0.29
C PHE A 70 -0.16 -8.52 1.18
N CYS A 71 0.45 -7.49 1.72
CA CYS A 71 0.58 -7.31 3.17
C CYS A 71 0.60 -5.82 3.48
N VAL A 72 0.35 -5.50 4.75
CA VAL A 72 0.47 -4.16 5.28
C VAL A 72 1.51 -4.19 6.37
N THR A 73 2.50 -3.29 6.29
CA THR A 73 3.56 -3.21 7.28
C THR A 73 3.66 -1.78 7.83
N GLY A 74 4.45 -1.61 8.90
CA GLY A 74 4.60 -0.31 9.56
C GLY A 74 3.53 -0.12 10.62
N ALA A 75 2.76 0.95 10.49
CA ALA A 75 1.72 1.25 11.45
C ALA A 75 0.70 0.12 11.58
N PHE A 76 0.13 -0.02 12.78
CA PHE A 76 -0.93 -0.99 13.03
C PHE A 76 -2.27 -0.28 12.86
N TYR A 77 -3.00 -0.67 11.83
CA TYR A 77 -4.28 -0.06 11.47
C TYR A 77 -5.45 -0.87 11.98
N GLU A 78 -6.53 -0.17 12.24
CA GLU A 78 -7.84 -0.78 12.20
C GLU A 78 -8.17 -0.98 10.73
N MET A 79 -8.15 -2.23 10.27
CA MET A 79 -8.36 -2.52 8.85
C MET A 79 -9.10 -3.83 8.64
N THR A 80 -9.77 -3.91 7.51
CA THR A 80 -10.57 -5.09 7.15
C THR A 80 -10.38 -5.42 5.67
N LEU A 81 -10.55 -6.69 5.37
CA LEU A 81 -10.70 -7.17 3.99
C LEU A 81 -12.08 -7.80 3.91
N ASP A 82 -12.97 -7.17 3.11
CA ASP A 82 -14.39 -7.56 3.04
C ASP A 82 -15.01 -7.70 4.44
N ASP A 83 -14.83 -6.64 5.24
CA ASP A 83 -15.37 -6.52 6.59
C ASP A 83 -14.80 -7.51 7.62
N LYS A 84 -13.82 -8.32 7.25
CA LYS A 84 -13.13 -9.20 8.18
C LYS A 84 -11.83 -8.55 8.63
N PRO A 85 -11.57 -8.48 9.94
CA PRO A 85 -10.33 -7.90 10.44
C PRO A 85 -9.10 -8.60 9.89
N ILE A 86 -8.12 -7.82 9.49
CA ILE A 86 -6.81 -8.32 9.10
C ILE A 86 -5.73 -7.55 9.87
N PHE A 87 -4.51 -8.07 9.83
CA PHE A 87 -3.44 -7.59 10.69
C PHE A 87 -2.18 -7.26 9.91
N ALA A 88 -1.41 -6.33 10.45
CA ALA A 88 -0.12 -5.97 9.88
C ALA A 88 0.85 -7.15 9.92
N TYR A 89 1.78 -7.17 8.99
CA TYR A 89 2.86 -8.16 8.90
C TYR A 89 2.40 -9.58 8.61
N TRP A 90 1.19 -9.75 8.11
CA TRP A 90 0.70 -11.02 7.61
C TRP A 90 0.55 -10.95 6.10
N ARG A 91 0.85 -12.06 5.45
CA ARG A 91 0.64 -12.19 4.01
C ARG A 91 -0.78 -12.68 3.77
N TYR A 92 -1.54 -11.90 3.00
CA TYR A 92 -2.91 -12.24 2.63
C TYR A 92 -3.04 -12.41 1.14
N GLN A 93 -3.94 -13.29 0.73
CA GLN A 93 -4.35 -13.37 -0.66
C GLN A 93 -5.68 -12.67 -0.82
N ALA A 94 -5.69 -11.58 -1.59
CA ALA A 94 -6.92 -10.93 -1.96
C ALA A 94 -7.46 -11.58 -3.23
N ARG A 95 -8.76 -11.75 -3.27
CA ARG A 95 -9.43 -12.20 -4.47
C ARG A 95 -10.03 -11.02 -5.20
N ALA A 96 -10.17 -11.17 -6.53
CA ALA A 96 -10.77 -10.13 -7.35
C ALA A 96 -12.12 -9.70 -6.76
N GLY A 97 -12.32 -8.41 -6.62
CA GLY A 97 -13.53 -7.83 -6.08
C GLY A 97 -13.47 -7.51 -4.59
N GLN A 98 -12.52 -8.05 -3.85
CA GLN A 98 -12.45 -7.76 -2.42
C GLN A 98 -12.02 -6.33 -2.13
N VAL A 99 -12.53 -5.80 -1.04
CA VAL A 99 -12.30 -4.41 -0.63
C VAL A 99 -11.47 -4.36 0.64
N LEU A 100 -10.37 -3.64 0.58
CA LEU A 100 -9.51 -3.37 1.73
C LEU A 100 -9.82 -1.99 2.25
N LYS A 101 -10.09 -1.90 3.56
CA LYS A 101 -10.25 -0.63 4.26
C LYS A 101 -9.17 -0.51 5.32
N MET A 102 -8.39 0.55 5.22
CA MET A 102 -7.43 0.93 6.26
C MET A 102 -7.98 2.17 6.93
N VAL A 103 -8.71 1.96 8.03
CA VAL A 103 -9.54 3.01 8.61
C VAL A 103 -8.69 4.07 9.30
N ARG A 104 -7.86 3.64 10.23
CA ARG A 104 -6.97 4.55 10.97
C ARG A 104 -5.85 3.77 11.61
N ALA A 105 -4.72 4.44 11.81
CA ALA A 105 -3.61 3.88 12.55
C ALA A 105 -3.91 3.96 14.05
N LYS A 106 -3.77 2.84 14.72
CA LYS A 106 -3.88 2.78 16.19
C LYS A 106 -2.52 2.99 16.83
N ILE A 107 -1.46 2.50 16.20
CA ILE A 107 -0.09 2.63 16.67
C ILE A 107 0.75 2.96 15.46
N GLY A 108 1.61 3.97 15.59
CA GLY A 108 2.45 4.42 14.50
C GLY A 108 1.72 5.38 13.58
N MET A 109 2.41 5.84 12.55
CA MET A 109 1.88 6.84 11.63
C MET A 109 1.92 6.35 10.18
N TYR A 110 3.04 5.76 9.78
CA TYR A 110 3.24 5.39 8.38
C TYR A 110 3.15 3.89 8.20
N GLY A 111 2.24 3.46 7.34
CA GLY A 111 2.14 2.07 6.95
C GLY A 111 2.20 1.93 5.45
N TYR A 112 2.46 0.72 5.01
CA TYR A 112 2.72 0.44 3.59
C TYR A 112 1.86 -0.73 3.15
N LEU A 113 1.10 -0.49 2.08
CA LEU A 113 0.45 -1.57 1.36
C LEU A 113 1.42 -2.05 0.30
N CYS A 114 1.89 -3.28 0.47
CA CYS A 114 2.77 -3.93 -0.47
C CYS A 114 2.01 -5.02 -1.20
N VAL A 115 2.23 -5.15 -2.50
CA VAL A 115 1.64 -6.23 -3.30
C VAL A 115 2.74 -7.08 -3.90
N GLN A 116 2.47 -8.36 -4.10
CA GLN A 116 3.45 -9.26 -4.71
C GLN A 116 3.76 -8.81 -6.13
N GLY A 117 5.05 -8.74 -6.46
CA GLY A 117 5.51 -8.17 -7.70
C GLY A 117 5.74 -6.67 -7.66
N GLY A 118 5.28 -6.01 -6.59
CA GLY A 118 5.39 -4.56 -6.44
C GLY A 118 4.47 -3.79 -7.38
N PHE A 119 4.44 -2.49 -7.21
CA PHE A 119 3.79 -1.59 -8.14
C PHE A 119 4.86 -1.10 -9.12
N ILE A 120 4.63 -1.28 -10.41
CA ILE A 120 5.63 -0.93 -11.42
C ILE A 120 5.42 0.50 -11.90
N LEU A 121 4.20 0.85 -12.24
CA LEU A 121 3.85 2.16 -12.79
C LEU A 121 2.60 2.69 -12.08
N PRO A 122 2.51 4.03 -11.95
CA PRO A 122 1.31 4.64 -11.36
C PRO A 122 0.01 4.24 -12.08
N GLU A 123 0.08 3.94 -13.38
CA GLU A 123 -1.09 3.55 -14.14
C GLU A 123 -1.68 2.21 -13.71
N GLU A 124 -0.95 1.42 -12.93
CA GLU A 124 -1.53 0.22 -12.35
C GLU A 124 -2.61 0.52 -11.33
N LEU A 125 -2.68 1.76 -10.89
CA LEU A 125 -3.68 2.21 -9.95
C LEU A 125 -4.77 2.97 -10.72
N LYS A 126 -6.01 2.65 -10.40
CA LYS A 126 -7.14 3.48 -10.84
C LYS A 126 -7.63 4.25 -9.65
N ILE A 127 -7.67 5.56 -9.81
CA ILE A 127 -8.05 6.45 -8.73
C ILE A 127 -9.48 6.90 -8.97
N GLY A 128 -10.35 6.56 -8.03
CA GLY A 128 -11.74 6.90 -8.14
C GLY A 128 -12.02 8.37 -7.88
N ARG A 129 -11.35 8.96 -6.90
CA ARG A 129 -11.67 10.32 -6.50
C ARG A 129 -10.53 11.13 -5.92
N ALA A 130 -9.43 10.53 -5.55
CA ALA A 130 -8.31 11.26 -4.94
C ALA A 130 -7.01 10.77 -5.52
N HIS A 131 -5.94 11.49 -5.25
CA HIS A 131 -4.62 11.16 -5.78
C HIS A 131 -3.86 10.25 -4.85
N VAL A 132 -3.08 9.39 -5.45
CA VAL A 132 -2.16 8.52 -4.74
C VAL A 132 -0.76 8.79 -5.25
#